data_aabfa9381f31659ef3ddcac76d9f961c
#
_entry.id   aabfa9381f31659ef3ddcac76d9f961c
#
_cell.length_a   1.000
_cell.length_b   1.000
_cell.length_c   1.000
_cell.angle_alpha   90.00
_cell.angle_beta   90.00
_cell.angle_gamma   90.00
#
_symmetry.space_group_name_H-M   'P 1'
#
loop_
_entity.id
_entity.type
_entity.pdbx_description
1 polymer ?
#
loop_
_entity_poly.entity_id
_entity_poly.type
_entity_poly.pdbx_seq_one_letter_code
_entity_poly.pdbx_strand_id
1 'polypeptide(L)'
;MFQEILLFMISRREWLVSGAAVLASAGCKTPQPSGIRVRVWDERQPAQKKAYPNWLGNQIADHLRTVSGLSVESVCIDDPEQGLKDLDSVDVLVWWGHVRHAEIEPATAARIVERIRTGKLSLLALHSAHWSRPFVGAMNAVALDRALAALPENERSRAVVVESDLLPRPWMAPSYKERLSPEVQYRRPSQGPVEVRLLRANCCFPAYRGDGKPSEVRIRLPRHPIAQGVPESFAIEQTEMYDEPFHVPAPDEVVLEEHWSSGEWFRSGSVWRLGSGRVFYFRPGHETYPVFFNPNALRIVANAARWLGQR
;
A
#
# COMPACT_ATOMS: atom_id res chain seq x y z
N MET A 1 32.13 26.16 64.16
CA MET A 1 32.89 27.33 64.47
C MET A 1 32.61 28.38 63.44
N PHE A 2 31.84 29.43 63.85
CA PHE A 2 31.73 30.81 63.37
C PHE A 2 31.57 31.03 61.87
N GLN A 3 30.39 31.49 61.42
CA GLN A 3 29.92 32.90 61.30
C GLN A 3 30.86 33.74 60.42
N GLU A 4 30.39 34.39 59.34
CA GLU A 4 29.63 35.65 59.46
C GLU A 4 28.90 35.98 58.15
N ILE A 5 27.79 36.67 58.36
CA ILE A 5 26.89 37.34 57.41
C ILE A 5 27.50 38.71 57.10
N LEU A 6 27.41 39.15 55.83
CA LEU A 6 27.41 40.60 55.59
C LEU A 6 26.45 40.95 54.45
N LEU A 7 25.36 41.59 54.82
CA LEU A 7 24.50 42.40 53.97
C LEU A 7 25.24 43.71 53.58
N PHE A 8 25.14 44.12 52.32
CA PHE A 8 25.14 45.55 51.99
C PHE A 8 24.16 45.91 50.88
N MET A 9 23.48 47.02 51.13
CA MET A 9 22.35 47.58 50.43
C MET A 9 22.74 48.43 49.22
N ILE A 10 21.88 48.36 48.19
CA ILE A 10 21.34 49.41 47.31
C ILE A 10 22.29 50.43 46.72
N SER A 11 22.32 50.51 45.36
CA SER A 11 22.28 51.75 44.63
C SER A 11 21.64 51.59 43.27
N ARG A 12 20.56 52.35 43.04
CA ARG A 12 19.90 52.56 41.74
C ARG A 12 20.80 53.41 40.84
N ARG A 13 20.97 52.98 39.56
CA ARG A 13 21.13 53.89 38.43
C ARG A 13 20.81 53.16 37.13
N GLU A 14 19.70 53.50 36.56
CA GLU A 14 19.36 53.95 35.19
C GLU A 14 20.16 53.36 34.01
N TRP A 15 19.42 52.53 33.22
CA TRP A 15 18.99 52.75 31.81
C TRP A 15 20.09 52.87 30.74
N LEU A 16 20.20 51.81 29.97
CA LEU A 16 20.30 51.94 28.49
C LEU A 16 19.60 50.76 27.85
N VAL A 17 18.46 51.06 27.19
CA VAL A 17 17.71 50.13 26.33
C VAL A 17 18.50 49.96 25.05
N SER A 18 19.21 48.83 24.91
CA SER A 18 19.68 48.37 23.60
C SER A 18 18.68 47.43 23.03
N GLY A 19 17.86 47.93 22.11
CA GLY A 19 16.93 47.11 21.31
C GLY A 19 17.72 46.14 20.43
N ALA A 20 17.81 44.89 20.83
CA ALA A 20 18.20 43.81 19.95
C ALA A 20 17.01 43.51 19.03
N ALA A 21 17.08 43.96 17.81
CA ALA A 21 16.17 43.56 16.73
C ALA A 21 16.33 42.04 16.52
N VAL A 22 15.39 41.26 17.02
CA VAL A 22 15.25 39.85 16.64
C VAL A 22 14.80 39.82 15.16
N LEU A 23 15.75 39.66 14.27
CA LEU A 23 15.46 39.28 12.89
C LEU A 23 14.83 37.90 12.92
N ALA A 24 13.50 37.86 12.96
CA ALA A 24 12.75 36.63 12.65
C ALA A 24 13.11 36.25 11.21
N SER A 25 14.01 35.28 11.06
CA SER A 25 14.22 34.59 9.80
C SER A 25 12.89 33.90 9.43
N ALA A 26 12.08 34.56 8.61
CA ALA A 26 10.99 33.92 7.90
C ALA A 26 11.64 32.84 7.03
N GLY A 27 11.71 31.62 7.57
CA GLY A 27 12.07 30.46 6.78
C GLY A 27 11.12 30.39 5.60
N CYS A 28 11.62 30.66 4.40
CA CYS A 28 10.92 30.36 3.16
C CYS A 28 10.57 28.87 3.20
N LYS A 29 9.35 28.52 3.63
CA LYS A 29 8.76 27.23 3.35
C LYS A 29 8.66 27.19 1.83
N THR A 30 9.53 26.42 1.17
CA THR A 30 9.34 26.04 -0.22
C THR A 30 7.89 25.59 -0.38
N PRO A 31 7.13 26.13 -1.35
CA PRO A 31 5.76 25.69 -1.56
C PRO A 31 5.78 24.17 -1.76
N GLN A 32 5.12 23.43 -0.90
CA GLN A 32 4.87 22.01 -1.13
C GLN A 32 4.12 21.92 -2.46
N PRO A 33 4.52 21.05 -3.39
CA PRO A 33 3.82 20.92 -4.66
C PRO A 33 2.34 20.67 -4.36
N SER A 34 1.47 21.51 -4.93
CA SER A 34 0.03 21.45 -4.74
C SER A 34 -0.54 20.24 -5.50
N GLY A 35 -0.33 19.01 -5.02
CA GLY A 35 -0.79 17.80 -5.68
C GLY A 35 -0.45 16.55 -4.88
N ILE A 36 -1.19 15.47 -5.18
CA ILE A 36 -0.95 14.14 -4.63
C ILE A 36 0.36 13.60 -5.21
N ARG A 37 1.30 13.22 -4.34
CA ARG A 37 2.61 12.71 -4.71
C ARG A 37 2.52 11.20 -4.91
N VAL A 38 2.66 10.76 -6.15
CA VAL A 38 2.54 9.37 -6.57
C VAL A 38 3.91 8.83 -6.97
N ARG A 39 4.32 7.72 -6.38
CA ARG A 39 5.48 6.96 -6.83
C ARG A 39 5.01 5.68 -7.49
N VAL A 40 5.39 5.48 -8.75
CA VAL A 40 5.18 4.23 -9.48
C VAL A 40 6.46 3.41 -9.36
N TRP A 41 6.38 2.32 -8.64
CA TRP A 41 7.46 1.35 -8.45
C TRP A 41 7.28 0.16 -9.39
N ASP A 42 8.33 -0.21 -10.10
CA ASP A 42 8.35 -1.30 -11.08
C ASP A 42 9.62 -2.14 -10.92
N GLU A 43 9.50 -3.45 -10.95
CA GLU A 43 10.68 -4.34 -10.91
C GLU A 43 11.48 -4.37 -12.21
N ARG A 44 10.97 -3.81 -13.31
CA ARG A 44 11.60 -3.71 -14.64
C ARG A 44 12.20 -5.02 -15.15
N GLN A 45 11.45 -6.11 -15.04
CA GLN A 45 11.90 -7.39 -15.58
C GLN A 45 11.92 -7.41 -17.11
N PRO A 46 12.86 -8.18 -17.75
CA PRO A 46 13.03 -8.18 -19.21
C PRO A 46 11.80 -8.59 -20.01
N ALA A 47 10.93 -9.47 -19.47
CA ALA A 47 9.72 -9.93 -20.16
C ALA A 47 8.73 -8.81 -20.46
N GLN A 48 8.75 -7.68 -19.73
CA GLN A 48 7.95 -6.49 -20.01
C GLN A 48 8.16 -5.96 -21.43
N LYS A 49 9.34 -6.15 -22.02
CA LYS A 49 9.67 -5.66 -23.36
C LYS A 49 8.80 -6.26 -24.48
N LYS A 50 8.08 -7.35 -24.22
CA LYS A 50 7.08 -7.89 -25.15
C LYS A 50 5.94 -6.92 -25.41
N ALA A 51 5.46 -6.21 -24.40
CA ALA A 51 4.32 -5.33 -24.45
C ALA A 51 4.65 -3.86 -24.18
N TYR A 52 5.70 -3.57 -23.44
CA TYR A 52 6.05 -2.22 -22.96
C TYR A 52 7.48 -1.84 -23.36
N PRO A 53 7.67 -1.14 -24.51
CA PRO A 53 9.01 -0.75 -24.99
C PRO A 53 9.81 0.06 -23.97
N ASN A 54 9.15 0.94 -23.21
CA ASN A 54 9.75 1.76 -22.16
C ASN A 54 9.28 1.37 -20.75
N TRP A 55 9.22 0.07 -20.45
CA TRP A 55 8.79 -0.50 -19.18
C TRP A 55 7.33 -0.23 -18.80
N LEU A 56 6.74 -1.17 -18.08
CA LEU A 56 5.33 -1.13 -17.67
C LEU A 56 5.07 0.01 -16.66
N GLY A 57 5.95 0.16 -15.67
CA GLY A 57 5.83 1.25 -14.68
C GLY A 57 5.92 2.63 -15.32
N ASN A 58 6.78 2.81 -16.33
CA ASN A 58 6.85 4.07 -17.07
C ASN A 58 5.57 4.34 -17.86
N GLN A 59 4.98 3.32 -18.49
CA GLN A 59 3.70 3.46 -19.20
C GLN A 59 2.58 3.96 -18.27
N ILE A 60 2.51 3.42 -17.04
CA ILE A 60 1.57 3.91 -16.03
C ILE A 60 1.93 5.34 -15.61
N ALA A 61 3.20 5.60 -15.29
CA ALA A 61 3.65 6.90 -14.83
C ALA A 61 3.42 8.00 -15.86
N ASP A 62 3.67 7.72 -17.14
CA ASP A 62 3.46 8.67 -18.24
C ASP A 62 1.98 9.05 -18.36
N HIS A 63 1.06 8.08 -18.24
CA HIS A 63 -0.37 8.38 -18.17
C HIS A 63 -0.71 9.23 -16.93
N LEU A 64 -0.24 8.85 -15.74
CA LEU A 64 -0.55 9.56 -14.51
C LEU A 64 -0.02 11.00 -14.52
N ARG A 65 1.09 11.29 -15.19
CA ARG A 65 1.62 12.66 -15.38
C ARG A 65 0.68 13.56 -16.17
N THR A 66 -0.19 13.01 -17.02
CA THR A 66 -1.21 13.79 -17.75
C THR A 66 -2.41 14.16 -16.87
N VAL A 67 -2.50 13.59 -15.68
CA VAL A 67 -3.66 13.74 -14.78
C VAL A 67 -3.44 14.92 -13.84
N SER A 68 -4.23 15.97 -13.98
CA SER A 68 -4.15 17.17 -13.15
C SER A 68 -4.21 16.84 -11.65
N GLY A 69 -3.35 17.49 -10.85
CA GLY A 69 -3.28 17.31 -9.40
C GLY A 69 -2.46 16.10 -8.94
N LEU A 70 -1.78 15.40 -9.84
CA LEU A 70 -0.81 14.36 -9.50
C LEU A 70 0.61 14.84 -9.79
N SER A 71 1.53 14.58 -8.87
CA SER A 71 2.98 14.73 -9.05
C SER A 71 3.58 13.31 -9.07
N VAL A 72 4.15 12.88 -10.20
CA VAL A 72 4.44 11.47 -10.46
C VAL A 72 5.92 11.21 -10.69
N GLU A 73 6.48 10.34 -9.88
CA GLU A 73 7.82 9.77 -10.02
C GLU A 73 7.72 8.29 -10.45
N SER A 74 8.59 7.85 -11.36
CA SER A 74 8.75 6.44 -11.70
C SER A 74 10.12 5.97 -11.25
N VAL A 75 10.14 4.87 -10.51
CA VAL A 75 11.34 4.25 -9.93
C VAL A 75 11.34 2.76 -10.16
N CYS A 76 12.46 2.10 -9.95
CA CYS A 76 12.56 0.66 -10.07
C CYS A 76 13.37 0.00 -8.94
N ILE A 77 13.32 -1.34 -8.91
CA ILE A 77 14.03 -2.12 -7.90
C ILE A 77 15.55 -1.94 -7.97
N ASP A 78 16.11 -1.61 -9.14
CA ASP A 78 17.55 -1.43 -9.34
C ASP A 78 18.03 0.00 -8.99
N ASP A 79 17.11 0.90 -8.65
CA ASP A 79 17.44 2.24 -8.16
C ASP A 79 17.97 2.18 -6.70
N PRO A 80 18.70 3.20 -6.23
CA PRO A 80 19.17 3.25 -4.85
C PRO A 80 18.06 2.98 -3.83
N GLU A 81 18.38 2.17 -2.80
CA GLU A 81 17.40 1.71 -1.79
C GLU A 81 16.16 1.05 -2.43
N GLN A 82 16.37 0.34 -3.55
CA GLN A 82 15.33 -0.33 -4.33
C GLN A 82 14.21 0.61 -4.82
N GLY A 83 14.51 1.89 -5.06
CA GLY A 83 13.53 2.92 -5.42
C GLY A 83 12.58 3.30 -4.28
N LEU A 84 12.83 2.85 -3.05
CA LEU A 84 11.93 3.01 -1.89
C LEU A 84 12.49 3.96 -0.82
N LYS A 85 13.46 4.79 -1.23
CA LYS A 85 13.98 5.90 -0.46
C LYS A 85 12.90 6.97 -0.22
N ASP A 86 13.03 7.72 0.86
CA ASP A 86 12.23 8.93 1.15
C ASP A 86 10.72 8.77 0.98
N LEU A 87 10.15 7.67 1.50
CA LEU A 87 8.71 7.44 1.47
C LEU A 87 7.89 8.53 2.18
N ASP A 88 8.53 9.43 2.95
CA ASP A 88 7.89 10.61 3.55
C ASP A 88 7.43 11.63 2.51
N SER A 89 8.01 11.61 1.32
CA SER A 89 7.63 12.44 0.19
C SER A 89 6.56 11.82 -0.71
N VAL A 90 5.96 10.67 -0.33
CA VAL A 90 5.02 9.90 -1.15
C VAL A 90 3.67 9.78 -0.43
N ASP A 91 2.59 10.09 -1.13
CA ASP A 91 1.21 9.91 -0.64
C ASP A 91 0.61 8.59 -1.13
N VAL A 92 0.93 8.18 -2.36
CA VAL A 92 0.46 6.94 -2.98
C VAL A 92 1.62 6.19 -3.61
N LEU A 93 1.81 4.95 -3.20
CA LEU A 93 2.75 4.01 -3.82
C LEU A 93 1.96 3.09 -4.76
N VAL A 94 2.20 3.20 -6.05
CA VAL A 94 1.73 2.25 -7.08
C VAL A 94 2.79 1.18 -7.22
N TRP A 95 2.41 -0.06 -6.96
CA TRP A 95 3.34 -1.18 -6.92
C TRP A 95 3.06 -2.17 -8.04
N TRP A 96 4.00 -2.34 -8.94
CA TRP A 96 3.98 -3.41 -9.90
C TRP A 96 5.23 -4.28 -9.78
N GLY A 97 5.08 -5.59 -9.68
CA GLY A 97 6.15 -6.58 -9.69
C GLY A 97 5.58 -7.97 -9.94
N HIS A 98 6.41 -8.92 -10.34
CA HIS A 98 6.00 -10.29 -10.65
C HIS A 98 6.98 -11.35 -10.13
N VAL A 99 8.28 -11.21 -10.38
CA VAL A 99 9.25 -12.27 -10.09
C VAL A 99 10.30 -11.90 -9.04
N ARG A 100 10.50 -10.61 -8.75
CA ARG A 100 11.56 -10.10 -7.87
C ARG A 100 11.07 -9.64 -6.49
N HIS A 101 9.84 -9.96 -6.09
CA HIS A 101 9.30 -9.57 -4.78
C HIS A 101 10.11 -10.09 -3.59
N ALA A 102 10.81 -11.23 -3.78
CA ALA A 102 11.67 -11.80 -2.75
C ALA A 102 12.90 -10.93 -2.44
N GLU A 103 13.34 -10.09 -3.39
CA GLU A 103 14.51 -9.22 -3.23
C GLU A 103 14.22 -8.00 -2.33
N ILE A 104 12.94 -7.66 -2.11
CA ILE A 104 12.57 -6.52 -1.27
C ILE A 104 12.93 -6.81 0.19
N GLU A 105 13.67 -5.89 0.80
CA GLU A 105 14.07 -5.97 2.19
C GLU A 105 12.87 -6.04 3.14
N PRO A 106 12.80 -7.02 4.05
CA PRO A 106 11.69 -7.16 4.99
C PRO A 106 11.42 -5.89 5.81
N ALA A 107 12.48 -5.19 6.24
CA ALA A 107 12.38 -3.95 7.00
C ALA A 107 11.73 -2.81 6.18
N THR A 108 12.05 -2.73 4.88
CA THR A 108 11.43 -1.75 3.98
C THR A 108 9.94 -2.04 3.80
N ALA A 109 9.56 -3.31 3.62
CA ALA A 109 8.15 -3.70 3.53
C ALA A 109 7.39 -3.40 4.84
N ALA A 110 7.97 -3.70 5.99
CA ALA A 110 7.37 -3.37 7.29
C ALA A 110 7.17 -1.85 7.45
N ARG A 111 8.14 -1.04 7.04
CA ARG A 111 8.03 0.43 7.02
C ARG A 111 6.89 0.91 6.13
N ILE A 112 6.69 0.32 4.95
CA ILE A 112 5.57 0.64 4.06
C ILE A 112 4.23 0.32 4.76
N VAL A 113 4.09 -0.86 5.34
CA VAL A 113 2.86 -1.27 6.06
C VAL A 113 2.54 -0.33 7.21
N GLU A 114 3.53 0.04 8.02
CA GLU A 114 3.33 0.98 9.13
C GLU A 114 2.93 2.38 8.64
N ARG A 115 3.48 2.84 7.53
CA ARG A 115 3.08 4.12 6.92
C ARG A 115 1.65 4.09 6.38
N ILE A 116 1.21 2.95 5.85
CA ILE A 116 -0.20 2.77 5.48
C ILE A 116 -1.07 2.83 6.74
N ARG A 117 -0.73 2.07 7.78
CA ARG A 117 -1.49 2.03 9.04
C ARG A 117 -1.64 3.42 9.67
N THR A 118 -0.61 4.23 9.62
CA THR A 118 -0.63 5.60 10.17
C THR A 118 -1.22 6.64 9.21
N GLY A 119 -1.74 6.26 8.04
CA GLY A 119 -2.34 7.16 7.06
C GLY A 119 -1.35 8.07 6.33
N LYS A 120 -0.04 7.79 6.44
CA LYS A 120 1.04 8.57 5.79
C LYS A 120 1.32 8.12 4.36
N LEU A 121 0.79 6.98 3.96
CA LEU A 121 0.93 6.38 2.65
C LEU A 121 -0.32 5.56 2.33
N SER A 122 -0.68 5.47 1.06
CA SER A 122 -1.65 4.48 0.57
C SER A 122 -0.99 3.60 -0.50
N LEU A 123 -1.47 2.37 -0.65
CA LEU A 123 -0.91 1.40 -1.59
C LEU A 123 -1.92 1.09 -2.70
N LEU A 124 -1.48 1.23 -3.94
CA LEU A 124 -2.13 0.68 -5.13
C LEU A 124 -1.30 -0.53 -5.60
N ALA A 125 -1.78 -1.72 -5.30
CA ALA A 125 -1.12 -2.97 -5.65
C ALA A 125 -1.68 -3.52 -6.96
N LEU A 126 -0.81 -3.82 -7.92
CA LEU A 126 -1.18 -4.24 -9.26
C LEU A 126 -0.78 -5.71 -9.51
N HIS A 127 -1.69 -6.46 -10.13
CA HIS A 127 -1.45 -7.80 -10.66
C HIS A 127 -0.75 -8.73 -9.64
N SER A 128 0.44 -9.22 -9.96
CA SER A 128 1.21 -10.15 -9.12
C SER A 128 1.69 -9.55 -7.78
N ALA A 129 1.37 -8.28 -7.49
CA ALA A 129 1.61 -7.71 -6.17
C ALA A 129 0.92 -8.47 -5.03
N HIS A 130 -0.01 -9.41 -5.34
CA HIS A 130 -0.64 -10.30 -4.35
C HIS A 130 0.37 -11.13 -3.53
N TRP A 131 1.61 -11.29 -3.98
CA TRP A 131 2.67 -11.92 -3.19
C TRP A 131 3.85 -10.97 -2.88
N SER A 132 3.70 -9.67 -3.13
CA SER A 132 4.67 -8.68 -2.68
C SER A 132 4.67 -8.56 -1.16
N ARG A 133 5.86 -8.36 -0.56
CA ARG A 133 5.97 -8.17 0.89
C ARG A 133 5.09 -7.04 1.43
N PRO A 134 4.98 -5.85 0.79
CA PRO A 134 4.11 -4.79 1.28
C PRO A 134 2.62 -5.16 1.25
N PHE A 135 2.13 -5.77 0.18
CA PHE A 135 0.72 -6.15 0.08
C PHE A 135 0.36 -7.26 1.07
N VAL A 136 1.16 -8.34 1.10
CA VAL A 136 0.93 -9.45 2.04
C VAL A 136 1.05 -8.98 3.48
N GLY A 137 2.03 -8.13 3.78
CA GLY A 137 2.16 -7.51 5.10
C GLY A 137 0.93 -6.68 5.48
N ALA A 138 0.37 -5.90 4.54
CA ALA A 138 -0.86 -5.16 4.77
C ALA A 138 -2.06 -6.10 5.03
N MET A 139 -2.19 -7.21 4.29
CA MET A 139 -3.26 -8.19 4.49
C MET A 139 -3.15 -8.91 5.85
N ASN A 140 -1.94 -9.27 6.26
CA ASN A 140 -1.69 -9.81 7.60
C ASN A 140 -2.08 -8.79 8.68
N ALA A 141 -1.72 -7.53 8.50
CA ALA A 141 -2.05 -6.46 9.43
C ALA A 141 -3.57 -6.19 9.51
N VAL A 142 -4.27 -6.19 8.37
CA VAL A 142 -5.76 -6.08 8.34
C VAL A 142 -6.41 -7.23 9.11
N ALA A 143 -5.93 -8.46 8.93
CA ALA A 143 -6.46 -9.61 9.66
C ALA A 143 -6.28 -9.46 11.18
N LEU A 144 -5.09 -9.04 11.61
CA LEU A 144 -4.78 -8.82 13.02
C LEU A 144 -5.60 -7.67 13.60
N ASP A 145 -5.65 -6.50 12.94
CA ASP A 145 -6.38 -5.34 13.42
C ASP A 145 -7.88 -5.64 13.62
N ARG A 146 -8.48 -6.37 12.68
CA ARG A 146 -9.87 -6.81 12.79
C ARG A 146 -10.09 -7.79 13.94
N ALA A 147 -9.16 -8.71 14.12
CA ALA A 147 -9.22 -9.66 15.22
C ALA A 147 -9.12 -8.96 16.59
N LEU A 148 -8.21 -8.01 16.72
CA LEU A 148 -8.08 -7.20 17.94
C LEU A 148 -9.34 -6.34 18.16
N ALA A 149 -9.88 -5.71 17.11
CA ALA A 149 -11.11 -4.91 17.19
C ALA A 149 -12.34 -5.74 17.59
N ALA A 150 -12.38 -7.03 17.29
CA ALA A 150 -13.46 -7.94 17.68
C ALA A 150 -13.43 -8.34 19.17
N LEU A 151 -12.31 -8.11 19.85
CA LEU A 151 -12.24 -8.37 21.29
C LEU A 151 -12.98 -7.30 22.12
N PRO A 152 -13.63 -7.70 23.24
CA PRO A 152 -14.08 -6.74 24.24
C PRO A 152 -12.93 -5.84 24.71
N GLU A 153 -13.23 -4.59 25.07
CA GLU A 153 -12.22 -3.58 25.44
C GLU A 153 -11.29 -4.03 26.58
N ASN A 154 -11.86 -4.69 27.58
CA ASN A 154 -11.12 -5.22 28.72
C ASN A 154 -10.17 -6.38 28.37
N GLU A 155 -10.44 -7.13 27.31
CA GLU A 155 -9.53 -8.15 26.75
C GLU A 155 -8.53 -7.50 25.80
N ARG A 156 -8.99 -6.64 24.88
CA ARG A 156 -8.18 -5.98 23.86
C ARG A 156 -7.04 -5.17 24.46
N SER A 157 -7.29 -4.39 25.52
CA SER A 157 -6.27 -3.55 26.16
C SER A 157 -5.12 -4.33 26.79
N ARG A 158 -5.30 -5.64 27.01
CA ARG A 158 -4.29 -6.53 27.64
C ARG A 158 -3.88 -7.68 26.73
N ALA A 159 -4.45 -7.77 25.52
CA ALA A 159 -4.18 -8.86 24.59
C ALA A 159 -2.69 -8.97 24.26
N VAL A 160 -2.18 -10.19 24.22
CA VAL A 160 -0.82 -10.50 23.80
C VAL A 160 -0.87 -11.01 22.37
N VAL A 161 -0.17 -10.34 21.46
CA VAL A 161 -0.07 -10.76 20.07
C VAL A 161 1.12 -11.68 19.89
N VAL A 162 0.88 -12.84 19.29
CA VAL A 162 1.91 -13.82 18.89
C VAL A 162 1.82 -14.02 17.40
N GLU A 163 2.92 -13.82 16.69
CA GLU A 163 3.00 -13.99 15.25
C GLU A 163 3.87 -15.18 14.87
N SER A 164 3.42 -15.95 13.90
CA SER A 164 4.17 -17.03 13.28
C SER A 164 3.83 -17.13 11.80
N ASP A 165 4.73 -17.66 10.99
CA ASP A 165 4.46 -17.86 9.58
C ASP A 165 3.58 -19.08 9.39
N LEU A 166 2.53 -18.96 8.55
CA LEU A 166 1.64 -20.05 8.18
C LEU A 166 2.42 -21.17 7.46
N LEU A 167 3.36 -20.75 6.61
CA LEU A 167 4.30 -21.62 5.91
C LEU A 167 5.73 -21.11 6.20
N PRO A 168 6.45 -21.71 7.17
CA PRO A 168 7.79 -21.30 7.52
C PRO A 168 8.79 -21.71 6.43
N ARG A 169 8.99 -20.86 5.46
CA ARG A 169 9.91 -21.04 4.33
C ARG A 169 10.45 -19.70 3.84
N PRO A 170 11.52 -19.68 3.04
CA PRO A 170 11.99 -18.47 2.39
C PRO A 170 10.88 -17.79 1.57
N TRP A 171 10.94 -16.47 1.47
CA TRP A 171 10.00 -15.72 0.64
C TRP A 171 10.22 -16.06 -0.83
N MET A 172 9.20 -16.57 -1.50
CA MET A 172 9.28 -17.06 -2.87
C MET A 172 7.89 -16.99 -3.54
N ALA A 173 7.89 -17.13 -4.85
CA ALA A 173 6.66 -17.27 -5.61
C ALA A 173 5.80 -18.42 -5.06
N PRO A 174 4.48 -18.21 -4.93
CA PRO A 174 3.60 -19.17 -4.28
C PRO A 174 3.23 -20.35 -5.18
N SER A 175 2.70 -21.38 -4.54
CA SER A 175 1.98 -22.45 -5.20
C SER A 175 0.49 -22.33 -4.88
N TYR A 176 -0.37 -22.42 -5.89
CA TYR A 176 -1.84 -22.37 -5.70
C TYR A 176 -2.41 -23.55 -4.90
N LYS A 177 -1.60 -24.56 -4.60
CA LYS A 177 -2.00 -25.73 -3.77
C LYS A 177 -1.87 -25.46 -2.27
N GLU A 178 -1.29 -24.34 -1.88
CA GLU A 178 -1.05 -24.01 -0.48
C GLU A 178 -2.18 -23.13 0.07
N ARG A 179 -2.47 -23.31 1.36
CA ARG A 179 -3.33 -22.40 2.08
C ARG A 179 -2.54 -21.13 2.42
N LEU A 180 -2.98 -19.98 1.93
CA LEU A 180 -2.21 -18.75 1.97
C LEU A 180 -2.91 -17.60 2.70
N SER A 181 -4.20 -17.75 3.05
CA SER A 181 -4.94 -16.73 3.80
C SER A 181 -4.33 -16.52 5.18
N PRO A 182 -4.16 -15.30 5.65
CA PRO A 182 -3.81 -15.05 7.06
C PRO A 182 -4.90 -15.61 7.96
N GLU A 183 -4.49 -16.25 9.05
CA GLU A 183 -5.41 -16.87 10.00
C GLU A 183 -5.17 -16.29 11.38
N VAL A 184 -6.24 -15.98 12.13
CA VAL A 184 -6.16 -15.52 13.50
C VAL A 184 -6.85 -16.52 14.42
N GLN A 185 -6.16 -16.89 15.49
CA GLN A 185 -6.64 -17.80 16.53
C GLN A 185 -6.62 -17.08 17.88
N TYR A 186 -7.64 -17.32 18.71
CA TYR A 186 -7.69 -16.81 20.07
C TYR A 186 -7.43 -17.93 21.06
N ARG A 187 -6.51 -17.71 21.97
CA ARG A 187 -6.27 -18.58 23.13
C ARG A 187 -6.60 -17.82 24.40
N ARG A 188 -7.53 -18.36 25.18
CA ARG A 188 -7.92 -17.82 26.49
C ARG A 188 -7.41 -18.76 27.59
N PRO A 189 -6.25 -18.47 28.19
CA PRO A 189 -5.75 -19.24 29.30
C PRO A 189 -6.67 -19.06 30.54
N SER A 190 -6.64 -20.01 31.46
CA SER A 190 -7.39 -19.88 32.72
C SER A 190 -6.93 -18.71 33.59
N GLN A 191 -5.69 -18.28 33.40
CA GLN A 191 -5.11 -17.09 34.04
C GLN A 191 -4.28 -16.32 33.00
N GLY A 192 -4.36 -14.99 33.08
CA GLY A 192 -3.60 -14.11 32.19
C GLY A 192 -4.41 -13.51 31.03
N PRO A 193 -3.75 -12.76 30.13
CA PRO A 193 -4.38 -12.10 29.00
C PRO A 193 -4.78 -13.08 27.90
N VAL A 194 -5.70 -12.64 27.03
CA VAL A 194 -6.01 -13.32 25.78
C VAL A 194 -4.77 -13.27 24.89
N GLU A 195 -4.38 -14.39 24.34
CA GLU A 195 -3.38 -14.51 23.30
C GLU A 195 -4.08 -14.49 21.93
N VAL A 196 -3.70 -13.51 21.08
CA VAL A 196 -4.15 -13.38 19.70
C VAL A 196 -3.01 -13.86 18.81
N ARG A 197 -3.18 -15.03 18.21
CA ARG A 197 -2.20 -15.66 17.34
C ARG A 197 -2.49 -15.32 15.90
N LEU A 198 -1.59 -14.58 15.25
CA LEU A 198 -1.60 -14.38 13.82
C LEU A 198 -0.70 -15.41 13.15
N LEU A 199 -1.30 -16.28 12.34
CA LEU A 199 -0.59 -17.12 11.39
C LEU A 199 -0.46 -16.35 10.09
N ARG A 200 0.73 -15.80 9.82
CA ARG A 200 0.96 -14.90 8.69
C ARG A 200 0.98 -15.66 7.37
N ALA A 201 0.23 -15.16 6.40
CA ALA A 201 0.42 -15.56 5.01
C ALA A 201 1.74 -14.98 4.46
N ASN A 202 2.34 -15.66 3.51
CA ASN A 202 3.46 -15.15 2.70
C ASN A 202 3.05 -14.87 1.26
N CYS A 203 1.81 -15.13 0.90
CA CYS A 203 1.20 -14.84 -0.39
C CYS A 203 -0.32 -14.95 -0.32
N CYS A 204 -0.99 -14.20 -1.17
CA CYS A 204 -2.45 -14.23 -1.33
C CYS A 204 -2.88 -14.79 -2.70
N PHE A 205 -2.16 -15.75 -3.21
CA PHE A 205 -2.22 -16.22 -4.58
C PHE A 205 -3.56 -16.88 -4.93
N PRO A 206 -4.24 -16.47 -6.02
CA PRO A 206 -5.40 -17.16 -6.57
C PRO A 206 -4.99 -18.26 -7.55
N ALA A 207 -5.96 -19.01 -8.07
CA ALA A 207 -5.73 -19.83 -9.25
C ALA A 207 -5.54 -18.94 -10.50
N TYR A 208 -4.77 -19.41 -11.47
CA TYR A 208 -4.47 -18.63 -12.67
C TYR A 208 -4.35 -19.48 -13.94
N ARG A 209 -4.49 -18.81 -15.10
CA ARG A 209 -4.19 -19.36 -16.42
C ARG A 209 -3.61 -18.28 -17.34
N GLY A 210 -2.40 -18.50 -17.81
CA GLY A 210 -1.64 -17.58 -18.66
C GLY A 210 -1.91 -17.76 -20.17
N ASP A 211 -3.16 -17.99 -20.58
CA ASP A 211 -3.52 -18.26 -21.97
C ASP A 211 -3.79 -17.01 -22.82
N GLY A 212 -3.74 -15.83 -22.22
CA GLY A 212 -3.92 -14.54 -22.91
C GLY A 212 -5.32 -14.28 -23.44
N LYS A 213 -6.32 -15.03 -22.99
CA LYS A 213 -7.70 -14.81 -23.40
C LYS A 213 -8.26 -13.52 -22.83
N PRO A 214 -9.25 -12.90 -23.51
CA PRO A 214 -9.87 -11.69 -23.03
C PRO A 214 -10.67 -11.93 -21.74
N SER A 215 -10.80 -10.86 -20.98
CA SER A 215 -11.71 -10.78 -19.82
C SER A 215 -12.70 -9.64 -19.99
N GLU A 216 -13.82 -9.73 -19.27
CA GLU A 216 -14.78 -8.65 -19.07
C GLU A 216 -14.66 -8.12 -17.65
N VAL A 217 -14.26 -6.86 -17.51
CA VAL A 217 -14.29 -6.14 -16.23
C VAL A 217 -15.66 -5.52 -16.03
N ARG A 218 -16.31 -5.76 -14.89
CA ARG A 218 -17.64 -5.25 -14.52
C ARG A 218 -17.53 -4.36 -13.29
N ILE A 219 -18.18 -3.20 -13.34
CA ILE A 219 -18.23 -2.26 -12.24
C ILE A 219 -19.30 -2.71 -11.25
N ARG A 220 -18.90 -2.98 -9.98
CA ARG A 220 -19.81 -3.37 -8.89
C ARG A 220 -20.30 -2.17 -8.08
N LEU A 221 -19.45 -1.15 -7.96
CA LEU A 221 -19.76 0.07 -7.23
C LEU A 221 -19.62 1.30 -8.17
N PRO A 222 -20.61 1.59 -9.03
CA PRO A 222 -20.50 2.64 -10.06
C PRO A 222 -20.38 4.06 -9.47
N ARG A 223 -20.80 4.27 -8.22
CA ARG A 223 -20.64 5.56 -7.53
C ARG A 223 -19.32 5.70 -6.78
N HIS A 224 -18.51 4.65 -6.71
CA HIS A 224 -17.21 4.74 -6.06
C HIS A 224 -16.27 5.63 -6.90
N PRO A 225 -15.45 6.52 -6.28
CA PRO A 225 -14.55 7.41 -7.02
C PRO A 225 -13.62 6.71 -7.99
N ILE A 226 -13.18 5.49 -7.67
CA ILE A 226 -12.33 4.66 -8.56
C ILE A 226 -13.05 4.31 -9.88
N ALA A 227 -14.37 4.14 -9.86
CA ALA A 227 -15.17 3.80 -11.03
C ALA A 227 -15.59 5.02 -11.86
N GLN A 228 -15.27 6.24 -11.43
CA GLN A 228 -15.77 7.44 -12.10
C GLN A 228 -15.32 7.55 -13.55
N GLY A 229 -16.29 7.72 -14.47
CA GLY A 229 -16.03 7.85 -15.91
C GLY A 229 -15.56 6.54 -16.58
N VAL A 230 -15.67 5.41 -15.90
CA VAL A 230 -15.47 4.07 -16.46
C VAL A 230 -16.85 3.55 -16.91
N PRO A 231 -16.98 2.90 -18.08
CA PRO A 231 -18.25 2.29 -18.49
C PRO A 231 -18.63 1.15 -17.53
N GLU A 232 -19.90 0.78 -17.48
CA GLU A 232 -20.43 -0.27 -16.60
C GLU A 232 -19.68 -1.61 -16.76
N SER A 233 -19.27 -1.93 -17.99
CA SER A 233 -18.32 -3.00 -18.29
C SER A 233 -17.39 -2.63 -19.43
N PHE A 234 -16.23 -3.29 -19.49
CA PHE A 234 -15.28 -3.18 -20.62
C PHE A 234 -14.42 -4.43 -20.74
N ALA A 235 -13.95 -4.69 -21.95
CA ALA A 235 -13.04 -5.81 -22.20
C ALA A 235 -11.58 -5.42 -22.00
N ILE A 236 -10.79 -6.39 -21.53
CA ILE A 236 -9.33 -6.42 -21.65
C ILE A 236 -9.01 -7.54 -22.63
N GLU A 237 -8.53 -7.18 -23.81
CA GLU A 237 -8.42 -8.07 -24.97
C GLU A 237 -7.43 -9.22 -24.75
N GLN A 238 -6.37 -8.98 -23.99
CA GLN A 238 -5.37 -9.98 -23.66
C GLN A 238 -4.94 -9.81 -22.20
N THR A 239 -5.09 -10.88 -21.42
CA THR A 239 -4.72 -10.85 -20.02
C THR A 239 -4.45 -12.24 -19.46
N GLU A 240 -3.80 -12.34 -18.33
CA GLU A 240 -3.75 -13.55 -17.53
C GLU A 240 -5.07 -13.70 -16.75
N MET A 241 -5.67 -14.88 -16.74
CA MET A 241 -6.85 -15.18 -15.96
C MET A 241 -6.46 -15.43 -14.50
N TYR A 242 -7.25 -14.86 -13.57
CA TYR A 242 -7.27 -15.25 -12.17
C TYR A 242 -8.66 -15.75 -11.79
N ASP A 243 -8.72 -16.71 -10.87
CA ASP A 243 -9.98 -17.27 -10.35
C ASP A 243 -9.99 -17.27 -8.83
N GLU A 244 -11.17 -17.16 -8.23
CA GLU A 244 -11.31 -17.28 -6.78
C GLU A 244 -10.94 -18.71 -6.29
N PRO A 245 -10.47 -18.87 -5.04
CA PRO A 245 -10.44 -17.84 -4.00
C PRO A 245 -9.17 -16.95 -4.06
N PHE A 246 -9.36 -15.65 -3.89
CA PHE A 246 -8.27 -14.75 -3.54
C PHE A 246 -8.05 -14.81 -2.02
N HIS A 247 -6.89 -15.25 -1.59
CA HIS A 247 -6.55 -15.56 -0.20
C HIS A 247 -6.22 -14.31 0.63
N VAL A 248 -7.17 -13.43 0.75
CA VAL A 248 -7.08 -12.16 1.50
C VAL A 248 -8.17 -12.10 2.56
N PRO A 249 -8.01 -11.28 3.61
CA PRO A 249 -9.15 -10.90 4.46
C PRO A 249 -10.26 -10.31 3.58
N ALA A 250 -11.52 -10.50 3.98
CA ALA A 250 -12.64 -9.92 3.23
C ALA A 250 -12.37 -8.44 2.94
N PRO A 251 -12.45 -7.96 1.69
CA PRO A 251 -12.28 -6.55 1.39
C PRO A 251 -13.41 -5.72 2.02
N ASP A 252 -13.12 -4.48 2.35
CA ASP A 252 -14.15 -3.53 2.80
C ASP A 252 -15.10 -3.16 1.66
N GLU A 253 -14.54 -3.09 0.43
CA GLU A 253 -15.29 -2.80 -0.78
C GLU A 253 -14.74 -3.60 -1.96
N VAL A 254 -15.64 -4.17 -2.77
CA VAL A 254 -15.32 -4.75 -4.09
C VAL A 254 -15.85 -3.80 -5.14
N VAL A 255 -14.96 -3.03 -5.75
CA VAL A 255 -15.32 -2.00 -6.74
C VAL A 255 -15.54 -2.61 -8.12
N LEU A 256 -14.74 -3.64 -8.44
CA LEU A 256 -14.68 -4.27 -9.76
C LEU A 256 -14.64 -5.79 -9.61
N GLU A 257 -15.30 -6.47 -10.52
CA GLU A 257 -15.13 -7.91 -10.78
C GLU A 257 -14.66 -8.12 -12.22
N GLU A 258 -14.04 -9.26 -12.46
CA GLU A 258 -13.56 -9.66 -13.77
C GLU A 258 -14.01 -11.08 -14.06
N HIS A 259 -14.43 -11.35 -15.29
CA HIS A 259 -15.03 -12.59 -15.72
C HIS A 259 -14.38 -13.10 -17.00
N TRP A 260 -14.27 -14.42 -17.14
CA TRP A 260 -13.76 -15.11 -18.33
C TRP A 260 -14.82 -16.03 -18.93
N SER A 261 -14.68 -16.32 -20.21
CA SER A 261 -15.67 -17.10 -20.97
C SER A 261 -15.87 -18.54 -20.48
N SER A 262 -14.91 -19.09 -19.74
CA SER A 262 -15.01 -20.46 -19.19
C SER A 262 -15.68 -20.52 -17.83
N GLY A 263 -16.12 -19.37 -17.28
CA GLY A 263 -16.86 -19.28 -16.02
C GLY A 263 -16.03 -18.81 -14.83
N GLU A 264 -14.72 -18.62 -14.99
CA GLU A 264 -13.86 -18.08 -13.93
C GLU A 264 -14.25 -16.63 -13.65
N TRP A 265 -14.10 -16.21 -12.40
CA TRP A 265 -14.33 -14.84 -11.97
C TRP A 265 -13.40 -14.45 -10.82
N PHE A 266 -13.17 -13.14 -10.68
CA PHE A 266 -12.25 -12.63 -9.69
C PHE A 266 -12.65 -11.23 -9.19
N ARG A 267 -12.46 -10.97 -7.88
CA ARG A 267 -12.62 -9.65 -7.26
C ARG A 267 -11.49 -8.72 -7.70
N SER A 268 -11.53 -8.30 -8.93
CA SER A 268 -10.46 -7.64 -9.66
C SER A 268 -10.08 -6.26 -9.14
N GLY A 269 -11.00 -5.56 -8.44
CA GLY A 269 -10.74 -4.28 -7.80
C GLY A 269 -11.24 -4.25 -6.37
N SER A 270 -10.37 -4.44 -5.40
CA SER A 270 -10.72 -4.61 -3.99
C SER A 270 -10.00 -3.60 -3.09
N VAL A 271 -10.72 -3.08 -2.09
CA VAL A 271 -10.26 -2.06 -1.15
C VAL A 271 -10.19 -2.64 0.26
N TRP A 272 -9.13 -2.30 0.99
CA TRP A 272 -8.99 -2.52 2.44
C TRP A 272 -8.59 -1.22 3.12
N ARG A 273 -9.14 -1.02 4.34
CA ARG A 273 -8.68 -0.01 5.29
C ARG A 273 -7.70 -0.66 6.26
N LEU A 274 -6.56 -0.02 6.46
CA LEU A 274 -5.57 -0.43 7.44
C LEU A 274 -5.23 0.78 8.31
N GLY A 275 -5.73 0.80 9.55
CA GLY A 275 -5.66 1.99 10.39
C GLY A 275 -6.31 3.20 9.72
N SER A 276 -5.53 4.27 9.52
CA SER A 276 -5.97 5.48 8.82
C SER A 276 -5.69 5.46 7.31
N GLY A 277 -4.98 4.46 6.80
CA GLY A 277 -4.62 4.36 5.39
C GLY A 277 -5.48 3.38 4.60
N ARG A 278 -5.18 3.26 3.31
CA ARG A 278 -5.96 2.47 2.36
C ARG A 278 -5.05 1.64 1.47
N VAL A 279 -5.55 0.46 1.10
CA VAL A 279 -4.95 -0.41 0.09
C VAL A 279 -6.00 -0.67 -0.98
N PHE A 280 -5.65 -0.49 -2.24
CA PHE A 280 -6.45 -0.91 -3.37
C PHE A 280 -5.65 -1.89 -4.20
N TYR A 281 -6.24 -3.05 -4.48
CA TYR A 281 -5.67 -4.05 -5.37
C TYR A 281 -6.41 -4.02 -6.70
N PHE A 282 -5.67 -3.99 -7.81
CA PHE A 282 -6.21 -4.07 -9.17
C PHE A 282 -5.50 -5.20 -9.93
N ARG A 283 -6.27 -6.26 -10.24
CA ARG A 283 -5.76 -7.51 -10.81
C ARG A 283 -5.10 -7.37 -12.17
N PRO A 284 -5.66 -6.65 -13.17
CA PRO A 284 -5.09 -6.58 -14.52
C PRO A 284 -3.65 -6.09 -14.53
N GLY A 285 -2.83 -6.61 -15.45
CA GLY A 285 -1.48 -6.04 -15.63
C GLY A 285 -0.31 -7.00 -15.76
N HIS A 286 -0.50 -8.22 -16.27
CA HIS A 286 0.62 -9.11 -16.58
C HIS A 286 1.55 -8.45 -17.61
N GLU A 287 2.87 -8.54 -17.41
CA GLU A 287 3.90 -7.81 -18.15
C GLU A 287 3.98 -8.12 -19.64
N THR A 288 3.50 -9.28 -20.05
CA THR A 288 3.58 -9.71 -21.46
C THR A 288 2.34 -9.34 -22.27
N TYR A 289 1.34 -8.71 -21.63
CA TYR A 289 0.11 -8.26 -22.27
C TYR A 289 -0.03 -6.73 -22.18
N PRO A 290 -0.57 -6.06 -23.23
CA PRO A 290 -0.60 -4.59 -23.30
C PRO A 290 -1.74 -3.96 -22.49
N VAL A 291 -2.00 -4.45 -21.28
CA VAL A 291 -3.14 -4.04 -20.43
C VAL A 291 -3.15 -2.54 -20.14
N PHE A 292 -1.99 -1.94 -19.86
CA PHE A 292 -1.89 -0.51 -19.56
C PHE A 292 -1.78 0.39 -20.81
N PHE A 293 -2.23 -0.11 -21.96
CA PHE A 293 -2.67 0.71 -23.09
C PHE A 293 -4.20 0.78 -23.19
N ASN A 294 -4.93 -0.04 -22.41
CA ASN A 294 -6.40 0.07 -22.34
C ASN A 294 -6.77 1.35 -21.55
N PRO A 295 -7.54 2.27 -22.16
CA PRO A 295 -7.86 3.56 -21.54
C PRO A 295 -8.71 3.44 -20.28
N ASN A 296 -9.55 2.40 -20.15
CA ASN A 296 -10.35 2.16 -18.95
C ASN A 296 -9.52 1.62 -17.81
N ALA A 297 -8.54 0.73 -18.08
CA ALA A 297 -7.59 0.25 -17.07
C ALA A 297 -6.75 1.41 -16.53
N LEU A 298 -6.22 2.27 -17.41
CA LEU A 298 -5.46 3.46 -17.00
C LEU A 298 -6.34 4.47 -16.24
N ARG A 299 -7.60 4.64 -16.62
CA ARG A 299 -8.55 5.50 -15.90
C ARG A 299 -8.79 4.99 -14.47
N ILE A 300 -8.95 3.69 -14.28
CA ILE A 300 -9.07 3.07 -12.95
C ILE A 300 -7.83 3.36 -12.12
N VAL A 301 -6.64 3.18 -12.68
CA VAL A 301 -5.36 3.46 -11.98
C VAL A 301 -5.27 4.94 -11.59
N ALA A 302 -5.63 5.86 -12.49
CA ALA A 302 -5.62 7.29 -12.23
C ALA A 302 -6.63 7.70 -11.14
N ASN A 303 -7.85 7.19 -11.22
CA ASN A 303 -8.89 7.42 -10.23
C ASN A 303 -8.48 6.86 -8.85
N ALA A 304 -7.90 5.66 -8.84
CA ALA A 304 -7.39 5.03 -7.63
C ALA A 304 -6.27 5.87 -6.98
N ALA A 305 -5.31 6.35 -7.77
CA ALA A 305 -4.24 7.20 -7.28
C ALA A 305 -4.79 8.49 -6.64
N ARG A 306 -5.78 9.14 -7.28
CA ARG A 306 -6.45 10.33 -6.73
C ARG A 306 -7.18 10.02 -5.42
N TRP A 307 -8.00 8.96 -5.42
CA TRP A 307 -8.80 8.60 -4.25
C TRP A 307 -7.95 8.15 -3.06
N LEU A 308 -6.90 7.39 -3.32
CA LEU A 308 -5.94 6.94 -2.30
C LEU A 308 -5.13 8.09 -1.70
N GLY A 309 -4.84 9.13 -2.47
CA GLY A 309 -4.10 10.30 -2.01
C GLY A 309 -4.96 11.35 -1.28
N GLN A 310 -6.28 11.23 -1.31
CA GLN A 310 -7.20 12.08 -0.53
C GLN A 310 -7.22 11.59 0.91
N ARG A 311 -6.74 12.42 1.84
CA ARG A 311 -6.72 12.15 3.29
C ARG A 311 -7.94 12.70 3.97
#